data_734e21053f509e6be0275d216e169be6
#
_entry.id   734e21053f509e6be0275d216e169be6
#
_cell.length_a   1.000
_cell.length_b   1.000
_cell.length_c   1.000
_cell.angle_alpha   90.00
_cell.angle_beta   90.00
_cell.angle_gamma   90.00
#
_symmetry.space_group_name_H-M   'P 1'
#
loop_
_entity.id
_entity.type
_entity.pdbx_description
1 polymer ?
#
loop_
_entity_poly.entity_id
_entity_poly.type
_entity_poly.pdbx_seq_one_letter_code
_entity_poly.pdbx_strand_id
1 'polypeptide(L)'
;MAVVEAYGVGYALNISLTTYTKIQGLKDVKLFVHEQLTTGGRDDSFTLYGFATKQERELYRMLISVSGVGANTARMMLSSLTPTELCNAIANGDEKIIKSVKGIGLKTAQRIILDLKDKIVSTGIAEELHVAKQHSAGPSVNTAVKDEAVSALTMLGFSPAPSAKVVVEILTAQPDLQVEMVVKEALKRIK
;
A
#
# COMPACT_ATOMS: atom_id res chain seq x y z
N MET A 1 -19.64 3.69 -7.99
CA MET A 1 -19.40 4.39 -9.27
C MET A 1 -19.36 5.87 -8.98
N ALA A 2 -18.44 6.60 -9.60
CA ALA A 2 -18.38 8.06 -9.57
C ALA A 2 -18.47 8.59 -11.01
N VAL A 3 -19.10 9.75 -11.18
CA VAL A 3 -19.07 10.50 -12.45
C VAL A 3 -18.18 11.70 -12.23
N VAL A 4 -17.14 11.83 -13.06
CA VAL A 4 -16.17 12.94 -12.99
C VAL A 4 -16.24 13.70 -14.30
N GLU A 5 -16.44 14.99 -14.19
CA GLU A 5 -16.44 15.89 -15.35
C GLU A 5 -14.99 16.32 -15.65
N ALA A 6 -14.61 16.25 -16.92
CA ALA A 6 -13.35 16.80 -17.41
C ALA A 6 -13.59 17.43 -18.78
N TYR A 7 -13.33 18.73 -18.90
CA TYR A 7 -13.48 19.51 -20.15
C TYR A 7 -14.87 19.39 -20.81
N GLY A 8 -15.94 19.41 -19.99
CA GLY A 8 -17.31 19.31 -20.46
C GLY A 8 -17.80 17.89 -20.76
N VAL A 9 -16.98 16.87 -20.49
CA VAL A 9 -17.35 15.47 -20.67
C VAL A 9 -17.45 14.76 -19.33
N GLY A 10 -18.59 14.07 -19.09
CA GLY A 10 -18.79 13.26 -17.89
C GLY A 10 -18.29 11.81 -18.08
N TYR A 11 -17.32 11.40 -17.27
CA TYR A 11 -16.77 10.05 -17.28
C TYR A 11 -17.34 9.24 -16.12
N ALA A 12 -17.98 8.11 -16.43
CA ALA A 12 -18.46 7.15 -15.42
C ALA A 12 -17.35 6.18 -15.05
N LEU A 13 -16.87 6.24 -13.81
CA LEU A 13 -15.75 5.45 -13.30
C LEU A 13 -16.22 4.45 -12.24
N ASN A 14 -15.84 3.19 -12.38
CA ASN A 14 -15.95 2.21 -11.31
C ASN A 14 -14.82 2.45 -10.32
N ILE A 15 -15.14 2.75 -9.07
CA ILE A 15 -14.17 3.03 -8.02
C ILE A 15 -14.30 2.05 -6.87
N SER A 16 -13.22 1.88 -6.09
CA SER A 16 -13.23 1.17 -4.81
C SER A 16 -13.90 2.04 -3.73
N LEU A 17 -14.29 1.41 -2.61
CA LEU A 17 -14.78 2.15 -1.45
C LEU A 17 -13.66 3.04 -0.86
N THR A 18 -12.42 2.55 -0.86
CA THR A 18 -11.23 3.30 -0.45
C THR A 18 -11.04 4.58 -1.28
N THR A 19 -11.15 4.49 -2.61
CA THR A 19 -11.12 5.67 -3.48
C THR A 19 -12.30 6.60 -3.19
N TYR A 20 -13.52 6.05 -3.03
CA TYR A 20 -14.71 6.85 -2.72
C TYR A 20 -14.52 7.68 -1.43
N THR A 21 -14.05 7.05 -0.36
CA THR A 21 -13.82 7.75 0.93
C THR A 21 -12.80 8.89 0.80
N LYS A 22 -11.82 8.75 -0.10
CA LYS A 22 -10.80 9.80 -0.32
C LYS A 22 -11.32 10.98 -1.13
N ILE A 23 -12.29 10.78 -2.02
CA ILE A 23 -12.75 11.82 -2.95
C ILE A 23 -14.11 12.42 -2.59
N GLN A 24 -14.88 11.79 -1.71
CA GLN A 24 -16.19 12.28 -1.31
C GLN A 24 -16.10 13.70 -0.72
N GLY A 25 -16.97 14.58 -1.17
CA GLY A 25 -17.02 15.98 -0.71
C GLY A 25 -15.96 16.90 -1.32
N LEU A 26 -15.04 16.38 -2.14
CA LEU A 26 -14.11 17.23 -2.88
C LEU A 26 -14.75 17.77 -4.16
N LYS A 27 -14.50 19.05 -4.47
CA LYS A 27 -14.98 19.68 -5.72
C LYS A 27 -14.07 19.34 -6.89
N ASP A 28 -12.76 19.34 -6.66
CA ASP A 28 -11.73 19.05 -7.65
C ASP A 28 -10.97 17.81 -7.24
N VAL A 29 -10.91 16.81 -8.12
CA VAL A 29 -10.25 15.55 -7.86
C VAL A 29 -9.38 15.15 -9.04
N LYS A 30 -8.23 14.54 -8.74
CA LYS A 30 -7.41 13.85 -9.73
C LYS A 30 -7.52 12.36 -9.51
N LEU A 31 -8.02 11.63 -10.50
CA LEU A 31 -8.09 10.18 -10.50
C LEU A 31 -7.14 9.58 -11.53
N PHE A 32 -6.52 8.46 -11.15
CA PHE A 32 -5.73 7.63 -12.06
C PHE A 32 -6.65 6.58 -12.66
N VAL A 33 -6.75 6.52 -13.98
CA VAL A 33 -7.71 5.68 -14.68
C VAL A 33 -7.03 4.44 -15.25
N HIS A 34 -7.72 3.32 -15.20
CA HIS A 34 -7.46 2.11 -15.97
C HIS A 34 -8.68 1.86 -16.85
N GLU A 35 -8.43 1.72 -18.13
CA GLU A 35 -9.44 1.36 -19.11
C GLU A 35 -9.38 -0.13 -19.42
N GLN A 36 -10.53 -0.75 -19.43
CA GLN A 36 -10.67 -2.16 -19.73
C GLN A 36 -11.64 -2.34 -20.90
N LEU A 37 -11.11 -2.88 -21.98
CA LEU A 37 -11.90 -3.33 -23.12
C LEU A 37 -12.20 -4.82 -22.95
N THR A 38 -13.46 -5.19 -22.95
CA THR A 38 -13.90 -6.59 -22.97
C THR A 38 -14.46 -6.87 -24.36
N THR A 39 -13.75 -7.72 -25.10
CA THR A 39 -14.13 -8.16 -26.45
C THR A 39 -14.51 -9.65 -26.43
N GLY A 40 -15.39 -10.07 -27.36
CA GLY A 40 -15.74 -11.47 -27.56
C GLY A 40 -17.07 -11.91 -26.94
N GLY A 41 -17.87 -10.95 -26.43
CA GLY A 41 -19.28 -11.17 -26.07
C GLY A 41 -20.23 -10.73 -27.19
N ARG A 42 -21.54 -10.67 -26.89
CA ARG A 42 -22.55 -10.08 -27.79
C ARG A 42 -22.34 -8.60 -28.04
N ASP A 43 -21.74 -7.91 -27.05
CA ASP A 43 -21.44 -6.48 -27.11
C ASP A 43 -20.03 -6.26 -26.53
N ASP A 44 -19.15 -5.61 -27.28
CA ASP A 44 -17.88 -5.10 -26.77
C ASP A 44 -18.16 -4.04 -25.72
N SER A 45 -17.58 -4.16 -24.55
CA SER A 45 -17.80 -3.21 -23.47
C SER A 45 -16.52 -2.49 -23.11
N PHE A 46 -16.63 -1.17 -22.99
CA PHE A 46 -15.57 -0.29 -22.53
C PHE A 46 -15.88 0.18 -21.10
N THR A 47 -15.01 -0.16 -20.17
CA THR A 47 -15.22 0.14 -18.75
C THR A 47 -14.04 0.89 -18.18
N LEU A 48 -14.31 1.99 -17.48
CA LEU A 48 -13.30 2.78 -16.80
C LEU A 48 -13.31 2.47 -15.31
N TYR A 49 -12.09 2.27 -14.76
CA TYR A 49 -11.83 2.12 -13.34
C TYR A 49 -10.99 3.30 -12.84
N GLY A 50 -11.42 3.93 -11.73
CA GLY A 50 -10.76 5.11 -11.18
C GLY A 50 -10.16 4.84 -9.80
N PHE A 51 -8.98 5.41 -9.57
CA PHE A 51 -8.19 5.24 -8.35
C PHE A 51 -7.69 6.58 -7.83
N ALA A 52 -7.68 6.75 -6.51
CA ALA A 52 -7.20 7.98 -5.89
C ALA A 52 -5.67 8.13 -5.97
N THR A 53 -4.93 7.04 -6.10
CA THR A 53 -3.46 7.04 -6.18
C THR A 53 -2.96 6.16 -7.33
N LYS A 54 -1.72 6.43 -7.78
CA LYS A 54 -1.04 5.58 -8.77
C LYS A 54 -0.82 4.18 -8.22
N GLN A 55 -0.44 4.07 -6.95
CA GLN A 55 -0.16 2.81 -6.26
C GLN A 55 -1.41 1.93 -6.23
N GLU A 56 -2.58 2.51 -5.92
CA GLU A 56 -3.86 1.78 -5.95
C GLU A 56 -4.16 1.24 -7.36
N ARG A 57 -3.91 2.04 -8.41
CA ARG A 57 -4.07 1.60 -9.80
C ARG A 57 -3.09 0.50 -10.18
N GLU A 58 -1.82 0.61 -9.82
CA GLU A 58 -0.82 -0.43 -10.13
C GLU A 58 -1.13 -1.73 -9.39
N LEU A 59 -1.54 -1.66 -8.12
CA LEU A 59 -1.98 -2.84 -7.38
C LEU A 59 -3.22 -3.50 -8.03
N TYR A 60 -4.19 -2.69 -8.49
CA TYR A 60 -5.31 -3.20 -9.27
C TYR A 60 -4.86 -3.92 -10.54
N ARG A 61 -3.91 -3.36 -11.30
CA ARG A 61 -3.37 -3.96 -12.51
C ARG A 61 -2.66 -5.30 -12.23
N MET A 62 -1.91 -5.37 -11.14
CA MET A 62 -1.32 -6.62 -10.69
C MET A 62 -2.39 -7.66 -10.33
N LEU A 63 -3.42 -7.28 -9.61
CA LEU A 63 -4.51 -8.19 -9.23
C LEU A 63 -5.21 -8.77 -10.45
N ILE A 64 -5.58 -7.95 -11.43
CA ILE A 64 -6.26 -8.44 -12.65
C ILE A 64 -5.37 -9.28 -13.56
N SER A 65 -4.03 -9.22 -13.39
CA SER A 65 -3.10 -10.11 -14.12
C SER A 65 -3.10 -11.54 -13.58
N VAL A 66 -3.66 -11.76 -12.38
CA VAL A 66 -3.77 -13.10 -11.78
C VAL A 66 -4.96 -13.84 -12.37
N SER A 67 -4.72 -15.02 -12.91
CA SER A 67 -5.79 -15.86 -13.47
C SER A 67 -6.83 -16.20 -12.39
N GLY A 68 -8.10 -15.93 -12.70
CA GLY A 68 -9.22 -16.08 -11.76
C GLY A 68 -9.56 -14.84 -10.94
N VAL A 69 -8.83 -13.74 -11.14
CA VAL A 69 -9.14 -12.43 -10.55
C VAL A 69 -9.63 -11.48 -11.64
N GLY A 70 -10.92 -11.29 -11.71
CA GLY A 70 -11.52 -10.31 -12.64
C GLY A 70 -11.53 -8.88 -12.06
N ALA A 71 -11.83 -7.92 -12.92
CA ALA A 71 -11.90 -6.50 -12.60
C ALA A 71 -12.78 -6.19 -11.37
N ASN A 72 -13.97 -6.78 -11.30
CA ASN A 72 -14.85 -6.59 -10.15
C ASN A 72 -14.28 -7.20 -8.86
N THR A 73 -13.63 -8.36 -8.95
CA THR A 73 -12.98 -9.00 -7.79
C THR A 73 -11.84 -8.13 -7.28
N ALA A 74 -10.98 -7.63 -8.17
CA ALA A 74 -9.88 -6.73 -7.80
C ALA A 74 -10.41 -5.44 -7.16
N ARG A 75 -11.47 -4.82 -7.70
CA ARG A 75 -12.13 -3.65 -7.12
C ARG A 75 -12.73 -3.95 -5.74
N MET A 76 -13.31 -5.13 -5.53
CA MET A 76 -13.82 -5.55 -4.21
C MET A 76 -12.69 -5.75 -3.21
N MET A 77 -11.55 -6.31 -3.62
CA MET A 77 -10.37 -6.43 -2.76
C MET A 77 -9.90 -5.05 -2.28
N LEU A 78 -9.77 -4.09 -3.19
CA LEU A 78 -9.39 -2.70 -2.87
C LEU A 78 -10.47 -1.92 -2.11
N SER A 79 -11.71 -2.42 -2.05
CA SER A 79 -12.78 -1.86 -1.22
C SER A 79 -12.79 -2.45 0.19
N SER A 80 -12.33 -3.70 0.35
CA SER A 80 -12.34 -4.42 1.63
C SER A 80 -11.04 -4.26 2.41
N LEU A 81 -9.92 -4.09 1.71
CA LEU A 81 -8.58 -3.92 2.26
C LEU A 81 -7.94 -2.65 1.69
N THR A 82 -7.27 -1.91 2.53
CA THR A 82 -6.42 -0.81 2.05
C THR A 82 -5.27 -1.36 1.19
N PRO A 83 -4.71 -0.58 0.25
CA PRO A 83 -3.56 -1.01 -0.53
C PRO A 83 -2.41 -1.53 0.32
N THR A 84 -2.13 -0.90 1.47
CA THR A 84 -1.10 -1.32 2.41
C THR A 84 -1.40 -2.68 3.05
N GLU A 85 -2.63 -2.88 3.52
CA GLU A 85 -3.04 -4.16 4.12
C GLU A 85 -2.97 -5.29 3.12
N LEU A 86 -3.40 -5.03 1.88
CA LEU A 86 -3.37 -6.02 0.81
C LEU A 86 -1.93 -6.38 0.41
N CYS A 87 -1.04 -5.39 0.26
CA CYS A 87 0.37 -5.64 0.00
C CYS A 87 1.04 -6.43 1.12
N ASN A 88 0.77 -6.08 2.38
CA ASN A 88 1.29 -6.80 3.54
C ASN A 88 0.78 -8.24 3.59
N ALA A 89 -0.52 -8.46 3.33
CA ALA A 89 -1.09 -9.80 3.31
C ALA A 89 -0.44 -10.68 2.23
N ILE A 90 -0.20 -10.12 1.04
CA ILE A 90 0.45 -10.85 -0.07
C ILE A 90 1.93 -11.12 0.26
N ALA A 91 2.68 -10.12 0.73
CA ALA A 91 4.10 -10.26 1.06
C ALA A 91 4.34 -11.28 2.17
N ASN A 92 3.48 -11.29 3.19
CA ASN A 92 3.57 -12.22 4.31
C ASN A 92 2.94 -13.60 4.02
N GLY A 93 2.26 -13.76 2.88
CA GLY A 93 1.57 -15.01 2.54
C GLY A 93 0.32 -15.27 3.39
N ASP A 94 -0.36 -14.21 3.86
CA ASP A 94 -1.54 -14.35 4.71
C ASP A 94 -2.81 -14.66 3.90
N GLU A 95 -3.00 -15.96 3.64
CA GLU A 95 -4.18 -16.46 2.93
C GLU A 95 -5.50 -16.11 3.63
N LYS A 96 -5.50 -15.99 4.96
CA LYS A 96 -6.72 -15.75 5.74
C LYS A 96 -7.27 -14.35 5.48
N ILE A 97 -6.38 -13.34 5.46
CA ILE A 97 -6.77 -11.96 5.17
C ILE A 97 -7.29 -11.86 3.72
N ILE A 98 -6.59 -12.43 2.75
CA ILE A 98 -7.01 -12.37 1.34
C ILE A 98 -8.35 -13.10 1.14
N LYS A 99 -8.52 -14.25 1.75
CA LYS A 99 -9.76 -15.04 1.69
C LYS A 99 -10.95 -14.37 2.42
N SER A 100 -10.73 -13.45 3.35
CA SER A 100 -11.80 -12.71 4.02
C SER A 100 -12.60 -11.83 3.06
N VAL A 101 -12.02 -11.51 1.90
CA VAL A 101 -12.71 -10.74 0.86
C VAL A 101 -13.77 -11.61 0.18
N LYS A 102 -15.01 -11.12 0.17
CA LYS A 102 -16.14 -11.84 -0.44
C LYS A 102 -15.84 -12.22 -1.89
N GLY A 103 -16.03 -13.50 -2.22
CA GLY A 103 -15.84 -14.02 -3.58
C GLY A 103 -14.43 -14.55 -3.85
N ILE A 104 -13.52 -14.53 -2.86
CA ILE A 104 -12.19 -15.11 -2.98
C ILE A 104 -12.13 -16.44 -2.23
N GLY A 105 -11.93 -17.52 -2.99
CA GLY A 105 -11.69 -18.86 -2.44
C GLY A 105 -10.22 -19.09 -2.08
N LEU A 106 -9.97 -20.18 -1.35
CA LEU A 106 -8.61 -20.55 -0.93
C LEU A 106 -7.64 -20.66 -2.12
N LYS A 107 -8.05 -21.34 -3.21
CA LYS A 107 -7.21 -21.49 -4.41
C LYS A 107 -6.84 -20.16 -5.06
N THR A 108 -7.80 -19.23 -5.12
CA THR A 108 -7.57 -17.89 -5.66
C THR A 108 -6.63 -17.08 -4.75
N ALA A 109 -6.81 -17.15 -3.43
CA ALA A 109 -5.93 -16.48 -2.47
C ALA A 109 -4.48 -16.98 -2.58
N GLN A 110 -4.28 -18.29 -2.65
CA GLN A 110 -2.96 -18.91 -2.83
C GLN A 110 -2.31 -18.48 -4.15
N ARG A 111 -3.08 -18.41 -5.23
CA ARG A 111 -2.58 -17.97 -6.53
C ARG A 111 -2.19 -16.50 -6.53
N ILE A 112 -2.99 -15.63 -5.90
CA ILE A 112 -2.65 -14.21 -5.73
C ILE A 112 -1.31 -14.06 -5.02
N ILE A 113 -1.11 -14.79 -3.91
CA ILE A 113 0.16 -14.78 -3.17
C ILE A 113 1.30 -15.24 -4.06
N LEU A 114 1.15 -16.39 -4.70
CA LEU A 114 2.21 -16.99 -5.53
C LEU A 114 2.62 -16.05 -6.69
N ASP A 115 1.64 -15.49 -7.40
CA ASP A 115 1.88 -14.68 -8.61
C ASP A 115 2.37 -13.26 -8.29
N LEU A 116 2.04 -12.72 -7.11
CA LEU A 116 2.27 -11.30 -6.79
C LEU A 116 3.30 -11.03 -5.69
N LYS A 117 3.66 -12.01 -4.85
CA LYS A 117 4.58 -11.81 -3.74
C LYS A 117 5.90 -11.15 -4.17
N ASP A 118 6.57 -11.74 -5.15
CA ASP A 118 7.86 -11.24 -5.62
C ASP A 118 7.71 -9.91 -6.39
N LYS A 119 6.60 -9.72 -7.11
CA LYS A 119 6.33 -8.49 -7.85
C LYS A 119 6.10 -7.30 -6.92
N ILE A 120 5.36 -7.48 -5.83
CA ILE A 120 5.09 -6.43 -4.84
C ILE A 120 6.38 -5.99 -4.16
N VAL A 121 7.28 -6.93 -3.83
CA VAL A 121 8.58 -6.62 -3.24
C VAL A 121 9.48 -5.89 -4.25
N SER A 122 9.54 -6.36 -5.50
CA SER A 122 10.43 -5.81 -6.53
C SER A 122 10.00 -4.44 -7.08
N THR A 123 8.70 -4.12 -7.04
CA THR A 123 8.18 -2.84 -7.57
C THR A 123 8.26 -1.68 -6.58
N GLY A 124 8.71 -1.93 -5.34
CA GLY A 124 8.78 -0.89 -4.31
C GLY A 124 7.42 -0.36 -3.83
N ILE A 125 6.31 -0.88 -4.36
CA ILE A 125 4.96 -0.44 -3.96
C ILE A 125 4.76 -0.64 -2.46
N ALA A 126 5.30 -1.72 -1.89
CA ALA A 126 5.25 -1.97 -0.46
C ALA A 126 5.99 -0.88 0.34
N GLU A 127 7.14 -0.43 -0.11
CA GLU A 127 7.94 0.62 0.52
C GLU A 127 7.26 1.99 0.42
N GLU A 128 6.77 2.37 -0.76
CA GLU A 128 6.02 3.61 -0.96
C GLU A 128 4.74 3.68 -0.10
N LEU A 129 4.04 2.56 0.06
CA LEU A 129 2.85 2.47 0.91
C LEU A 129 3.19 2.50 2.41
N HIS A 130 4.34 2.00 2.82
CA HIS A 130 4.85 2.15 4.19
C HIS A 130 5.21 3.60 4.51
N VAL A 131 5.86 4.30 3.60
CA VAL A 131 6.15 5.74 3.73
C VAL A 131 4.85 6.56 3.85
N ALA A 132 3.82 6.24 3.06
CA ALA A 132 2.53 6.92 3.16
C ALA A 132 1.81 6.69 4.50
N LYS A 133 2.00 5.54 5.15
CA LYS A 133 1.44 5.25 6.48
C LYS A 133 2.10 6.07 7.60
N GLN A 134 3.38 6.42 7.45
CA GLN A 134 4.10 7.25 8.41
C GLN A 134 3.66 8.73 8.37
N HIS A 135 3.07 9.19 7.26
CA HIS A 135 2.60 10.57 7.15
C HIS A 135 1.16 10.79 7.66
N SER A 136 0.43 9.74 8.03
CA SER A 136 -1.00 9.86 8.40
C SER A 136 -1.37 9.44 9.82
N ALA A 137 -0.42 9.02 10.68
CA ALA A 137 -0.76 8.59 12.03
C ALA A 137 0.33 8.92 13.07
N GLY A 138 0.21 10.05 13.73
CA GLY A 138 0.93 10.37 14.96
C GLY A 138 2.29 11.05 14.79
N PRO A 139 2.94 11.49 15.86
CA PRO A 139 4.21 12.22 15.80
C PRO A 139 5.25 11.39 15.05
N SER A 140 5.67 11.90 13.89
CA SER A 140 6.54 11.19 12.95
C SER A 140 7.93 11.00 13.54
N VAL A 141 8.24 9.79 13.96
CA VAL A 141 9.63 9.38 14.13
C VAL A 141 10.31 9.49 12.77
N ASN A 142 11.32 10.33 12.65
CA ASN A 142 12.06 10.52 11.40
C ASN A 142 12.74 9.21 10.99
N THR A 143 12.18 8.52 9.99
CA THR A 143 12.62 7.17 9.59
C THR A 143 14.03 7.18 9.03
N ALA A 144 14.43 8.25 8.33
CA ALA A 144 15.79 8.39 7.84
C ALA A 144 16.79 8.42 9.01
N VAL A 145 16.50 9.20 10.05
CA VAL A 145 17.30 9.26 11.29
C VAL A 145 17.33 7.91 12.01
N LYS A 146 16.19 7.23 12.05
CA LYS A 146 16.10 5.89 12.65
C LYS A 146 16.99 4.88 11.94
N ASP A 147 16.86 4.77 10.61
CA ASP A 147 17.57 3.75 9.83
C ASP A 147 19.07 4.02 9.82
N GLU A 148 19.48 5.27 9.75
CA GLU A 148 20.86 5.69 9.83
C GLU A 148 21.46 5.45 11.24
N ALA A 149 20.71 5.73 12.31
CA ALA A 149 21.15 5.45 13.68
C ALA A 149 21.27 3.94 13.95
N VAL A 150 20.36 3.12 13.46
CA VAL A 150 20.43 1.65 13.58
C VAL A 150 21.61 1.11 12.79
N SER A 151 21.87 1.62 11.59
CA SER A 151 23.04 1.25 10.78
C SER A 151 24.34 1.57 11.50
N ALA A 152 24.47 2.77 12.06
CA ALA A 152 25.63 3.19 12.82
C ALA A 152 25.89 2.28 14.05
N LEU A 153 24.84 1.95 14.81
CA LEU A 153 24.94 1.05 15.97
C LEU A 153 25.33 -0.38 15.54
N THR A 154 24.86 -0.83 14.38
CA THR A 154 25.24 -2.13 13.85
C THR A 154 26.71 -2.17 13.42
N MET A 155 27.23 -1.10 12.82
CA MET A 155 28.67 -0.94 12.53
C MET A 155 29.54 -0.93 13.78
N LEU A 156 29.01 -0.45 14.91
CA LEU A 156 29.67 -0.48 16.24
C LEU A 156 29.57 -1.84 16.94
N GLY A 157 28.96 -2.83 16.28
CA GLY A 157 28.91 -4.22 16.77
C GLY A 157 27.67 -4.58 17.58
N PHE A 158 26.67 -3.72 17.65
CA PHE A 158 25.40 -4.02 18.33
C PHE A 158 24.43 -4.78 17.43
N SER A 159 23.64 -5.67 18.03
CA SER A 159 22.63 -6.43 17.28
C SER A 159 21.52 -5.52 16.75
N PRO A 160 21.05 -5.71 15.48
CA PRO A 160 20.08 -4.83 14.84
C PRO A 160 18.74 -4.70 15.59
N ALA A 161 18.21 -5.82 16.11
CA ALA A 161 16.89 -5.85 16.75
C ALA A 161 16.84 -5.04 18.08
N PRO A 162 17.77 -5.19 19.02
CA PRO A 162 17.85 -4.33 20.22
C PRO A 162 18.09 -2.86 19.86
N SER A 163 18.99 -2.60 18.90
CA SER A 163 19.31 -1.23 18.45
C SER A 163 18.07 -0.51 17.91
N ALA A 164 17.30 -1.16 17.05
CA ALA A 164 16.08 -0.61 16.49
C ALA A 164 15.05 -0.26 17.57
N LYS A 165 14.90 -1.09 18.59
CA LYS A 165 13.95 -0.86 19.68
C LYS A 165 14.32 0.38 20.49
N VAL A 166 15.58 0.50 20.89
CA VAL A 166 16.08 1.64 21.69
C VAL A 166 16.01 2.94 20.87
N VAL A 167 16.39 2.91 19.59
CA VAL A 167 16.31 4.08 18.69
C VAL A 167 14.86 4.57 18.54
N VAL A 168 13.89 3.66 18.38
CA VAL A 168 12.46 4.01 18.30
C VAL A 168 11.98 4.66 19.60
N GLU A 169 12.35 4.13 20.77
CA GLU A 169 11.99 4.72 22.07
C GLU A 169 12.55 6.14 22.22
N ILE A 170 13.80 6.39 21.81
CA ILE A 170 14.43 7.71 21.88
C ILE A 170 13.71 8.71 20.94
N LEU A 171 13.47 8.31 19.69
CA LEU A 171 12.82 9.18 18.70
C LEU A 171 11.33 9.39 18.99
N THR A 172 10.67 8.48 19.69
CA THR A 172 9.30 8.69 20.17
C THR A 172 9.25 9.75 21.27
N ALA A 173 10.25 9.78 22.14
CA ALA A 173 10.35 10.78 23.21
C ALA A 173 10.84 12.16 22.71
N GLN A 174 11.70 12.16 21.68
CA GLN A 174 12.33 13.36 21.10
C GLN A 174 12.43 13.23 19.58
N PRO A 175 11.38 13.59 18.82
CA PRO A 175 11.29 13.36 17.37
C PRO A 175 12.30 14.14 16.51
N ASP A 176 12.79 15.28 17.02
CA ASP A 176 13.65 16.21 16.27
C ASP A 176 15.16 15.99 16.50
N LEU A 177 15.54 14.89 17.18
CA LEU A 177 16.94 14.59 17.42
C LEU A 177 17.66 14.21 16.12
N GLN A 178 18.87 14.76 15.95
CA GLN A 178 19.77 14.35 14.86
C GLN A 178 20.40 12.99 15.14
N VAL A 179 20.80 12.29 14.08
CA VAL A 179 21.33 10.90 14.11
C VAL A 179 22.42 10.72 15.16
N GLU A 180 23.39 11.64 15.23
CA GLU A 180 24.51 11.59 16.16
C GLU A 180 24.08 11.58 17.63
N MET A 181 23.05 12.37 17.95
CA MET A 181 22.51 12.45 19.31
C MET A 181 21.70 11.21 19.66
N VAL A 182 20.97 10.66 18.68
CA VAL A 182 20.23 9.40 18.84
C VAL A 182 21.19 8.24 19.10
N VAL A 183 22.28 8.13 18.32
CA VAL A 183 23.32 7.10 18.52
C VAL A 183 23.97 7.24 19.90
N LYS A 184 24.36 8.46 20.30
CA LYS A 184 24.96 8.74 21.60
C LYS A 184 24.05 8.35 22.77
N GLU A 185 22.77 8.63 22.66
CA GLU A 185 21.78 8.29 23.70
C GLU A 185 21.47 6.78 23.69
N ALA A 186 21.43 6.15 22.52
CA ALA A 186 21.26 4.71 22.39
C ALA A 186 22.42 3.93 23.02
N LEU A 187 23.67 4.37 22.82
CA LEU A 187 24.85 3.74 23.42
C LEU A 187 24.82 3.72 24.95
N LYS A 188 24.12 4.67 25.59
CA LYS A 188 23.95 4.67 27.06
C LYS A 188 22.90 3.68 27.54
N ARG A 189 21.97 3.26 26.67
CA ARG A 189 20.79 2.43 27.01
C ARG A 189 20.93 0.99 26.55
N ILE A 190 21.72 0.74 25.51
CA ILE A 190 22.00 -0.61 25.01
C ILE A 190 23.08 -1.22 25.94
N LYS A 191 22.70 -2.27 26.67
CA LYS A 191 23.61 -3.11 27.42
C LYS A 191 23.96 -4.36 26.64
#